data_c1b0476d1888854a0909e2ae450ccf32
#
_entry.id   c1b0476d1888854a0909e2ae450ccf32
#
_cell.length_a   1.000
_cell.length_b   1.000
_cell.length_c   1.000
_cell.angle_alpha   90.00
_cell.angle_beta   90.00
_cell.angle_gamma   90.00
#
_symmetry.space_group_name_H-M   'P 1'
#
loop_
_entity.id
_entity.type
_entity.pdbx_description
1 polymer ?
#
loop_
_entity_poly.entity_id
_entity_poly.type
_entity_poly.pdbx_seq_one_letter_code
_entity_poly.pdbx_strand_id
1 'polypeptide(L)'
;IRKAIVQFDYDTNIFTIAAFFIDIFDTDEKRELLEKRLELLQAYLVGISKQDNNLWEKEVSASHVANLKRMIDIVNAEISGTKRLLSSCEGSDNYEK
;
A
#
# COMPACT_ATOMS: atom_id res chain seq x y z
N ILE A 1 -0.57 16.33 -1.02
CA ILE A 1 -0.59 15.37 0.09
C ILE A 1 -1.66 14.32 -0.08
N ARG A 2 -2.89 14.70 -0.41
CA ARG A 2 -3.97 13.71 -0.62
C ARG A 2 -3.61 12.70 -1.68
N LYS A 3 -3.07 13.16 -2.79
CA LYS A 3 -2.67 12.30 -3.91
C LYS A 3 -1.54 11.35 -3.49
N ALA A 4 -0.58 11.82 -2.72
CA ALA A 4 0.54 11.01 -2.24
C ALA A 4 0.07 9.92 -1.26
N ILE A 5 -0.99 10.16 -0.50
CA ILE A 5 -1.54 9.16 0.42
C ILE A 5 -2.26 8.04 -0.32
N VAL A 6 -3.01 8.39 -1.34
CA VAL A 6 -3.84 7.43 -2.10
C VAL A 6 -3.00 6.66 -3.10
N GLN A 7 -2.15 7.36 -3.84
CA GLN A 7 -1.44 6.79 -4.97
C GLN A 7 -0.27 5.93 -4.52
N PHE A 8 -0.24 4.68 -4.97
CA PHE A 8 0.94 3.85 -4.84
C PHE A 8 1.81 4.10 -6.07
N ASP A 9 2.81 4.92 -5.89
CA ASP A 9 3.85 5.10 -6.87
C ASP A 9 5.03 4.24 -6.44
N TYR A 10 6.00 4.02 -7.31
CA TYR A 10 7.18 3.22 -6.98
C TYR A 10 8.06 3.86 -5.91
N ASP A 11 7.75 5.08 -5.51
CA ASP A 11 8.48 5.80 -4.47
C ASP A 11 7.71 5.76 -3.15
N THR A 12 8.01 4.77 -2.32
CA THR A 12 7.42 4.64 -0.99
C THR A 12 7.81 5.80 -0.06
N ASN A 13 8.86 6.55 -0.38
CA ASN A 13 9.27 7.69 0.41
C ASN A 13 8.26 8.83 0.36
N ILE A 14 7.61 9.02 -0.78
CA ILE A 14 6.56 10.05 -0.93
C ILE A 14 5.42 9.75 0.03
N PHE A 15 4.99 8.50 0.10
CA PHE A 15 3.94 8.12 1.04
C PHE A 15 4.41 8.27 2.49
N THR A 16 5.64 7.90 2.80
CA THR A 16 6.19 8.02 4.14
C THR A 16 6.15 9.49 4.61
N ILE A 17 6.57 10.41 3.76
CA ILE A 17 6.51 11.84 4.05
C ILE A 17 5.06 12.30 4.25
N ALA A 18 4.17 11.90 3.34
CA ALA A 18 2.77 12.27 3.43
C ALA A 18 2.12 11.72 4.71
N ALA A 19 2.50 10.53 5.14
CA ALA A 19 1.97 9.91 6.35
C ALA A 19 2.33 10.67 7.62
N PHE A 20 3.49 11.33 7.67
CA PHE A 20 3.84 12.19 8.80
C PHE A 20 2.90 13.39 8.94
N PHE A 21 2.27 13.80 7.85
CA PHE A 21 1.35 14.93 7.85
C PHE A 21 -0.11 14.51 7.81
N ILE A 22 -0.39 13.23 8.00
CA ILE A 22 -1.74 12.70 7.87
C ILE A 22 -2.70 13.33 8.90
N ASP A 23 -2.18 13.79 10.02
CA ASP A 23 -2.99 14.37 11.09
C ASP A 23 -3.51 15.77 10.77
N ILE A 24 -3.12 16.37 9.62
CA ILE A 24 -3.76 17.60 9.16
C ILE A 24 -5.20 17.36 8.69
N PHE A 25 -5.56 16.12 8.40
CA PHE A 25 -6.90 15.73 7.98
C PHE A 25 -7.71 15.30 9.19
N ASP A 26 -9.04 15.45 9.14
CA ASP A 26 -9.89 14.88 10.16
C ASP A 26 -9.95 13.35 10.04
N THR A 27 -10.51 12.69 11.05
CA THR A 27 -10.54 11.23 11.12
C THR A 27 -11.25 10.59 9.93
N ASP A 28 -12.38 11.18 9.50
CA ASP A 28 -13.14 10.64 8.38
C ASP A 28 -12.36 10.76 7.07
N GLU A 29 -11.70 11.88 6.86
CA GLU A 29 -10.88 12.11 5.66
C GLU A 29 -9.66 11.20 5.64
N LYS A 30 -8.97 11.03 6.79
CA LYS A 30 -7.86 10.08 6.91
C LYS A 30 -8.30 8.68 6.50
N ARG A 31 -9.42 8.22 7.06
CA ARG A 31 -9.95 6.89 6.78
C ARG A 31 -10.25 6.72 5.30
N GLU A 32 -10.91 7.70 4.70
CA GLU A 32 -11.25 7.65 3.28
C GLU A 32 -10.01 7.56 2.40
N LEU A 33 -8.99 8.36 2.67
CA LEU A 33 -7.74 8.35 1.90
C LEU A 33 -7.00 7.03 2.05
N LEU A 34 -6.93 6.51 3.25
CA LEU A 34 -6.24 5.24 3.52
C LEU A 34 -6.99 4.04 2.92
N GLU A 35 -8.31 4.07 2.93
CA GLU A 35 -9.12 3.04 2.29
C GLU A 35 -8.93 3.03 0.78
N LYS A 36 -8.84 4.21 0.16
CA LYS A 36 -8.54 4.32 -1.26
C LYS A 36 -7.16 3.76 -1.59
N ARG A 37 -6.16 4.07 -0.75
CA ARG A 37 -4.82 3.51 -0.92
C ARG A 37 -4.85 1.98 -0.81
N LEU A 38 -5.58 1.46 0.16
CA LEU A 38 -5.68 0.02 0.36
C LEU A 38 -6.29 -0.66 -0.86
N GLU A 39 -7.36 -0.09 -1.41
CA GLU A 39 -8.00 -0.62 -2.63
C GLU A 39 -7.03 -0.67 -3.81
N LEU A 40 -6.26 0.41 -4.01
CA LEU A 40 -5.29 0.48 -5.09
C LEU A 40 -4.16 -0.54 -4.90
N LEU A 41 -3.67 -0.70 -3.68
CA LEU A 41 -2.63 -1.69 -3.38
C LEU A 41 -3.12 -3.11 -3.62
N GLN A 42 -4.35 -3.41 -3.21
CA GLN A 42 -4.95 -4.73 -3.41
C GLN A 42 -5.17 -5.03 -4.90
N ALA A 43 -5.62 -4.04 -5.67
CA ALA A 43 -5.77 -4.19 -7.11
C ALA A 43 -4.41 -4.41 -7.79
N TYR A 44 -3.39 -3.69 -7.36
CA TYR A 44 -2.04 -3.84 -7.86
C TYR A 44 -1.49 -5.24 -7.56
N LEU A 45 -1.72 -5.73 -6.35
CA LEU A 45 -1.30 -7.07 -5.94
C LEU A 45 -1.93 -8.15 -6.83
N VAL A 46 -3.21 -8.03 -7.14
CA VAL A 46 -3.90 -8.97 -8.03
C VAL A 46 -3.25 -8.96 -9.40
N GLY A 47 -2.93 -7.78 -9.93
CA GLY A 47 -2.27 -7.67 -11.25
C GLY A 47 -0.88 -8.30 -11.28
N ILE A 48 -0.06 -8.05 -10.27
CA ILE A 48 1.28 -8.64 -10.18
C ILE A 48 1.20 -10.15 -10.01
N SER A 49 0.27 -10.63 -9.18
CA SER A 49 0.10 -12.07 -8.93
C SER A 49 -0.29 -12.82 -10.19
N LYS A 50 -1.12 -12.21 -11.04
CA LYS A 50 -1.46 -12.79 -12.35
C LYS A 50 -0.24 -12.91 -13.25
N GLN A 51 0.62 -11.89 -13.26
CA GLN A 51 1.86 -11.94 -14.04
C GLN A 51 2.79 -13.04 -13.51
N ASP A 52 2.93 -13.17 -12.20
CA ASP A 52 3.75 -14.20 -11.59
C ASP A 52 3.25 -15.60 -11.99
N ASN A 53 1.94 -15.83 -11.96
CA ASN A 53 1.35 -17.10 -12.36
C ASN A 53 1.57 -17.39 -13.85
N ASN A 54 1.54 -16.39 -14.71
CA ASN A 54 1.73 -16.54 -16.14
C ASN A 54 3.19 -16.82 -16.51
N LEU A 55 4.15 -16.50 -15.65
CA LEU A 55 5.57 -16.73 -15.91
C LEU A 55 5.93 -18.21 -16.02
N TRP A 56 5.14 -19.10 -15.42
CA TRP A 56 5.36 -20.54 -15.50
C TRP A 56 5.22 -21.09 -16.92
N GLU A 57 4.53 -20.36 -17.79
CA GLU A 57 4.29 -20.76 -19.17
C GLU A 57 5.29 -20.13 -20.14
N LYS A 58 6.19 -19.28 -19.65
CA LYS A 58 7.15 -18.55 -20.49
C LYS A 58 8.55 -18.75 -19.98
N GLU A 59 9.50 -18.81 -20.91
CA GLU A 59 10.92 -18.81 -20.56
C GLU A 59 11.32 -17.40 -20.15
N VAL A 60 11.36 -17.17 -18.84
CA VAL A 60 11.77 -15.88 -18.27
C VAL A 60 13.01 -16.10 -17.40
N SER A 61 13.83 -15.08 -17.31
CA SER A 61 15.04 -15.17 -16.50
C SER A 61 14.70 -15.30 -15.01
N ALA A 62 15.57 -15.97 -14.25
CA ALA A 62 15.40 -16.13 -12.82
C ALA A 62 15.38 -14.77 -12.11
N SER A 63 16.13 -13.79 -12.60
CA SER A 63 16.15 -12.45 -12.01
C SER A 63 14.81 -11.71 -12.23
N HIS A 64 14.14 -11.95 -13.35
CA HIS A 64 12.82 -11.37 -13.59
C HIS A 64 11.79 -11.94 -12.62
N VAL A 65 11.81 -13.27 -12.43
CA VAL A 65 10.92 -13.93 -11.47
C VAL A 65 11.19 -13.42 -10.05
N ALA A 66 12.46 -13.33 -9.66
CA ALA A 66 12.85 -12.83 -8.35
C ALA A 66 12.38 -11.39 -8.12
N ASN A 67 12.46 -10.56 -9.17
CA ASN A 67 11.99 -9.17 -9.06
C ASN A 67 10.47 -9.08 -8.89
N LEU A 68 9.71 -9.92 -9.59
CA LEU A 68 8.25 -9.96 -9.41
C LEU A 68 7.87 -10.38 -8.00
N LYS A 69 8.56 -11.38 -7.46
CA LYS A 69 8.33 -11.81 -6.08
C LYS A 69 8.69 -10.71 -5.08
N ARG A 70 9.78 -9.99 -5.33
CA ARG A 70 10.15 -8.84 -4.53
C ARG A 70 9.05 -7.77 -4.56
N MET A 71 8.48 -7.48 -5.74
CA MET A 71 7.38 -6.51 -5.86
C MET A 71 6.16 -6.95 -5.07
N ILE A 72 5.83 -8.24 -5.10
CA ILE A 72 4.72 -8.78 -4.30
C ILE A 72 4.99 -8.58 -2.81
N ASP A 73 6.20 -8.83 -2.36
CA ASP A 73 6.59 -8.63 -0.96
C ASP A 73 6.44 -7.17 -0.53
N ILE A 74 6.88 -6.23 -1.40
CA ILE A 74 6.76 -4.79 -1.13
C ILE A 74 5.28 -4.39 -1.02
N VAL A 75 4.45 -4.84 -1.95
CA VAL A 75 3.02 -4.49 -1.94
C VAL A 75 2.35 -5.06 -0.70
N ASN A 76 2.66 -6.29 -0.32
CA ASN A 76 2.12 -6.90 0.90
C ASN A 76 2.52 -6.13 2.15
N ALA A 77 3.76 -5.67 2.22
CA ALA A 77 4.23 -4.85 3.33
C ALA A 77 3.48 -3.50 3.38
N GLU A 78 3.25 -2.88 2.23
CA GLU A 78 2.50 -1.62 2.15
C GLU A 78 1.03 -1.81 2.53
N ILE A 79 0.43 -2.93 2.13
CA ILE A 79 -0.95 -3.26 2.53
C ILE A 79 -1.02 -3.39 4.06
N SER A 80 -0.09 -4.13 4.66
CA SER A 80 -0.05 -4.30 6.12
C SER A 80 0.14 -2.96 6.83
N GLY A 81 1.04 -2.11 6.33
CA GLY A 81 1.27 -0.79 6.88
C GLY A 81 0.05 0.12 6.79
N THR A 82 -0.64 0.09 5.64
CA THR A 82 -1.86 0.88 5.43
C THR A 82 -2.97 0.44 6.39
N LYS A 83 -3.13 -0.87 6.57
CA LYS A 83 -4.11 -1.41 7.53
C LYS A 83 -3.79 -0.97 8.95
N ARG A 84 -2.51 -0.92 9.31
CA ARG A 84 -2.07 -0.46 10.62
C ARG A 84 -2.42 1.02 10.82
N LEU A 85 -2.22 1.84 9.80
CA LEU A 85 -2.61 3.25 9.84
C LEU A 85 -4.12 3.42 9.98
N LEU A 86 -4.90 2.61 9.26
CA LEU A 86 -6.36 2.60 9.39
C LEU A 86 -6.79 2.24 10.80
N SER A 87 -6.16 1.22 11.39
CA SER A 87 -6.45 0.82 12.77
C SER A 87 -6.12 1.94 13.75
N SER A 88 -5.07 2.71 13.49
CA SER A 88 -4.71 3.84 14.36
C SER A 88 -5.76 4.95 14.30
N CYS A 89 -6.43 5.14 13.17
CA CYS A 89 -7.52 6.10 13.06
C CYS A 89 -8.70 5.71 13.95
N GLU A 90 -9.01 4.42 14.01
CA GLU A 90 -10.08 3.91 14.86
C GLU A 90 -9.69 3.88 16.33
N GLY A 91 -8.42 3.59 16.62
CA GLY A 91 -7.91 3.50 17.98
C GLY A 91 -7.61 4.86 18.62
N SER A 92 -7.54 5.95 17.84
CA SER A 92 -7.19 7.26 18.38
C SER A 92 -8.18 7.75 19.43
N ASP A 93 -9.45 7.38 19.30
CA ASP A 93 -10.49 7.74 20.27
C ASP A 93 -10.30 7.02 21.60
N ASN A 94 -9.56 5.93 21.62
CA ASN A 94 -9.30 5.14 22.83
C ASN A 94 -8.07 5.61 23.59
N TYR A 95 -7.18 6.36 22.96
CA TYR A 95 -5.96 6.82 23.60
C TYR A 95 -6.17 8.01 24.53
N GLU A 96 -7.27 8.69 24.40
CA GLU A 96 -7.58 9.87 25.20
C GLU A 96 -8.14 9.52 26.58
N LYS A 97 -8.16 8.28 26.88
CA LYS A 97 -8.55 7.82 28.22
C LYS A 97 -7.39 7.98 29.21
#